data_687cb25d4e1315e130ab0b1eaca4890a
#
_entry.id   687cb25d4e1315e130ab0b1eaca4890a
#
_cell.length_a   1.000
_cell.length_b   1.000
_cell.length_c   1.000
_cell.angle_alpha   90.00
_cell.angle_beta   90.00
_cell.angle_gamma   90.00
#
_symmetry.space_group_name_H-M   'P 1'
#
loop_
_entity.id
_entity.type
_entity.pdbx_description
1 polymer ?
#
loop_
_entity_poly.entity_id
_entity_poly.type
_entity_poly.pdbx_seq_one_letter_code
_entity_poly.pdbx_strand_id
1 'polypeptide(L)'
;MSGLESFRPRRGMIADFDLNPTKGSETGKTRPCVVVTNDVYNSKLKVIQVVPITEWSEKKNRIITNVSLTKTEQNGLSKKSIADCLQTRPVDYTNRFVKYRGKIDNKTMQKVDRAIAIVFGI
;
A
#
# COMPACT_ATOMS: atom_id res chain seq x y z
N MET A 1 10.25 -16.86 -15.10
CA MET A 1 10.39 -16.68 -13.64
C MET A 1 9.22 -15.88 -13.10
N SER A 2 8.64 -16.33 -12.02
CA SER A 2 7.63 -15.59 -11.30
C SER A 2 8.26 -14.39 -10.59
N GLY A 3 7.65 -13.19 -10.67
CA GLY A 3 8.09 -12.04 -9.91
C GLY A 3 8.10 -12.27 -8.40
N LEU A 4 7.28 -13.22 -7.91
CA LEU A 4 7.22 -13.59 -6.51
C LEU A 4 8.56 -14.16 -6.00
N GLU A 5 9.28 -14.91 -6.81
CA GLU A 5 10.52 -15.54 -6.38
C GLU A 5 11.59 -14.53 -6.00
N SER A 6 11.58 -13.36 -6.63
CA SER A 6 12.52 -12.28 -6.36
C SER A 6 11.96 -11.18 -5.48
N PHE A 7 10.65 -11.21 -5.17
CA PHE A 7 10.02 -10.18 -4.35
C PHE A 7 10.43 -10.33 -2.89
N ARG A 8 10.95 -9.26 -2.33
CA ARG A 8 11.26 -9.17 -0.89
C ARG A 8 10.64 -7.89 -0.37
N PRO A 9 9.57 -7.99 0.43
CA PRO A 9 8.87 -6.79 0.90
C PRO A 9 9.78 -5.92 1.76
N ARG A 10 9.75 -4.63 1.50
CA ARG A 10 10.42 -3.61 2.28
C ARG A 10 9.45 -2.46 2.51
N ARG A 11 9.53 -1.86 3.67
CA ARG A 11 8.68 -0.73 4.03
C ARG A 11 8.83 0.39 3.00
N GLY A 12 7.70 0.88 2.48
CA GLY A 12 7.68 1.91 1.44
C GLY A 12 7.63 1.38 0.02
N MET A 13 7.82 0.08 -0.19
CA MET A 13 7.63 -0.49 -1.53
C MET A 13 6.18 -0.42 -1.95
N ILE A 14 5.97 -0.21 -3.25
CA ILE A 14 4.65 -0.27 -3.88
C ILE A 14 4.63 -1.48 -4.80
N ALA A 15 3.64 -2.35 -4.62
CA ALA A 15 3.42 -3.51 -5.47
C ALA A 15 1.92 -3.74 -5.62
N ASP A 16 1.53 -4.39 -6.69
CA ASP A 16 0.14 -4.82 -6.88
C ASP A 16 -0.10 -6.09 -6.08
N PHE A 17 -1.21 -6.11 -5.34
CA PHE A 17 -1.69 -7.29 -4.60
C PHE A 17 -3.13 -7.56 -4.96
N ASP A 18 -3.48 -8.83 -5.04
CA ASP A 18 -4.86 -9.27 -5.16
C ASP A 18 -5.50 -9.20 -3.77
N LEU A 19 -6.41 -8.25 -3.58
CA LEU A 19 -7.07 -8.02 -2.30
C LEU A 19 -8.38 -8.80 -2.15
N ASN A 20 -8.83 -9.47 -3.19
CA ASN A 20 -10.05 -10.30 -3.13
C ASN A 20 -9.77 -11.64 -2.45
N PRO A 21 -10.79 -12.27 -1.82
CA PRO A 21 -12.16 -11.77 -1.68
C PRO A 21 -12.31 -10.69 -0.59
N THR A 22 -13.26 -9.78 -0.80
CA THR A 22 -13.61 -8.73 0.16
C THR A 22 -15.13 -8.68 0.33
N LYS A 23 -15.60 -7.94 1.34
CA LYS A 23 -17.02 -7.76 1.61
C LYS A 23 -17.34 -6.28 1.75
N GLY A 24 -18.54 -5.90 1.28
CA GLY A 24 -19.07 -4.56 1.46
C GLY A 24 -18.12 -3.46 0.98
N SER A 25 -17.83 -2.52 1.85
CA SER A 25 -17.04 -1.33 1.52
C SER A 25 -15.52 -1.55 1.60
N GLU A 26 -15.07 -2.78 1.83
CA GLU A 26 -13.64 -3.10 1.82
C GLU A 26 -13.06 -2.90 0.43
N THR A 27 -11.87 -2.32 0.35
CA THR A 27 -11.18 -2.13 -0.92
C THR A 27 -10.71 -3.48 -1.45
N GLY A 28 -11.21 -3.87 -2.62
CA GLY A 28 -10.91 -5.15 -3.25
C GLY A 28 -10.16 -5.01 -4.57
N LYS A 29 -10.22 -6.07 -5.37
CA LYS A 29 -9.55 -6.19 -6.68
C LYS A 29 -8.02 -6.24 -6.52
N THR A 30 -7.33 -6.34 -7.65
CA THR A 30 -5.87 -6.20 -7.70
C THR A 30 -5.55 -4.71 -7.77
N ARG A 31 -4.78 -4.22 -6.79
CA ARG A 31 -4.45 -2.81 -6.67
C ARG A 31 -3.01 -2.62 -6.25
N PRO A 32 -2.40 -1.47 -6.60
CA PRO A 32 -1.16 -1.07 -5.96
C PRO A 32 -1.40 -0.88 -4.45
N CYS A 33 -0.45 -1.30 -3.66
CA CYS A 33 -0.47 -1.10 -2.20
C CYS A 33 0.91 -0.70 -1.72
N VAL A 34 0.97 0.14 -0.69
CA VAL A 34 2.22 0.49 -0.02
C VAL A 34 2.45 -0.48 1.13
N VAL A 35 3.64 -1.08 1.19
CA VAL A 35 4.05 -1.89 2.34
C VAL A 35 4.37 -0.95 3.49
N VAL A 36 3.69 -1.14 4.62
CA VAL A 36 3.87 -0.27 5.79
C VAL A 36 4.41 -1.00 7.01
N THR A 37 4.51 -2.32 6.95
CA THR A 37 5.08 -3.16 8.01
C THR A 37 6.54 -2.80 8.25
N ASN A 38 6.95 -2.84 9.51
CA ASN A 38 8.35 -2.73 9.92
C ASN A 38 9.19 -3.80 9.23
N ASP A 39 10.36 -3.42 8.73
CA ASP A 39 11.25 -4.33 7.98
C ASP A 39 11.75 -5.52 8.79
N VAL A 40 11.77 -5.42 10.12
CA VAL A 40 12.08 -6.57 10.98
C VAL A 40 11.10 -7.71 10.71
N TYR A 41 9.81 -7.39 10.58
CA TYR A 41 8.79 -8.40 10.29
C TYR A 41 8.73 -8.75 8.80
N ASN A 42 8.95 -7.78 7.93
CA ASN A 42 8.98 -8.01 6.48
C ASN A 42 10.01 -9.06 6.09
N SER A 43 11.13 -9.12 6.82
CA SER A 43 12.19 -10.09 6.53
C SER A 43 11.94 -11.48 7.11
N LYS A 44 10.95 -11.64 8.00
CA LYS A 44 10.75 -12.87 8.75
C LYS A 44 9.41 -13.54 8.48
N LEU A 45 8.36 -12.77 8.16
CA LEU A 45 7.00 -13.26 8.08
C LEU A 45 6.47 -13.19 6.66
N LYS A 46 5.51 -14.07 6.35
CA LYS A 46 4.82 -14.05 5.06
C LYS A 46 3.66 -13.06 5.06
N VAL A 47 3.13 -12.73 6.23
CA VAL A 47 2.06 -11.75 6.38
C VAL A 47 2.67 -10.39 6.64
N ILE A 48 2.31 -9.42 5.80
CA ILE A 48 2.76 -8.03 5.90
C ILE A 48 1.55 -7.12 5.95
N GLN A 49 1.73 -5.89 6.42
CA GLN A 49 0.67 -4.88 6.42
C GLN A 49 0.84 -3.98 5.19
N VAL A 50 -0.25 -3.77 4.49
CA VAL A 50 -0.26 -2.91 3.31
C VAL A 50 -1.39 -1.89 3.39
N VAL A 51 -1.21 -0.77 2.69
CA VAL A 51 -2.21 0.28 2.52
C VAL A 51 -2.62 0.28 1.05
N PRO A 52 -3.89 0.02 0.72
CA PRO A 52 -4.32 0.01 -0.67
C PRO A 52 -4.31 1.41 -1.27
N ILE A 53 -4.00 1.47 -2.55
CA ILE A 53 -3.96 2.71 -3.32
C ILE A 53 -5.12 2.69 -4.30
N THR A 54 -5.89 3.77 -4.32
CA THR A 54 -7.05 3.92 -5.18
C THR A 54 -6.90 5.18 -6.04
N GLU A 55 -7.82 5.37 -6.97
CA GLU A 55 -7.85 6.54 -7.83
C GLU A 55 -8.06 7.81 -7.00
N TRP A 56 -7.34 8.87 -7.35
CA TRP A 56 -7.48 10.17 -6.70
C TRP A 56 -8.84 10.80 -7.01
N SER A 57 -9.45 11.43 -6.03
CA SER A 57 -10.58 12.34 -6.23
C SER A 57 -10.47 13.44 -5.19
N GLU A 58 -11.10 14.59 -5.48
CA GLU A 58 -11.10 15.71 -4.56
C GLU A 58 -11.77 15.34 -3.25
N LYS A 59 -12.85 14.59 -3.31
CA LYS A 59 -13.58 14.10 -2.13
C LYS A 59 -12.67 13.24 -1.24
N LYS A 60 -11.97 12.28 -1.84
CA LYS A 60 -11.05 11.40 -1.11
C LYS A 60 -9.89 12.18 -0.53
N ASN A 61 -9.39 13.19 -1.25
CA ASN A 61 -8.25 13.99 -0.80
C ASN A 61 -8.55 14.82 0.44
N ARG A 62 -9.82 15.05 0.76
CA ARG A 62 -10.22 15.79 1.96
C ARG A 62 -10.27 14.92 3.21
N ILE A 63 -10.20 13.61 3.07
CA ILE A 63 -10.26 12.67 4.19
C ILE A 63 -8.88 12.61 4.86
N ILE A 64 -8.84 12.91 6.15
CA ILE A 64 -7.56 13.05 6.89
C ILE A 64 -6.72 11.78 6.91
N THR A 65 -7.35 10.61 6.81
CA THR A 65 -6.63 9.33 6.79
C THR A 65 -6.19 8.91 5.40
N ASN A 66 -6.45 9.75 4.39
CA ASN A 66 -5.99 9.52 3.02
C ASN A 66 -4.75 10.38 2.72
N VAL A 67 -3.83 9.83 1.94
CA VAL A 67 -2.62 10.53 1.52
C VAL A 67 -2.58 10.58 0.00
N SER A 68 -2.46 11.79 -0.55
CA SER A 68 -2.34 12.00 -1.99
C SER A 68 -0.98 11.55 -2.48
N LEU A 69 -0.98 10.79 -3.58
CA LEU A 69 0.24 10.29 -4.22
C LEU A 69 0.30 10.78 -5.66
N THR A 70 1.35 11.55 -5.98
CA THR A 70 1.64 11.94 -7.35
C THR A 70 2.32 10.77 -8.04
N LYS A 71 1.98 10.50 -9.31
CA LYS A 71 2.69 9.47 -10.06
C LYS A 71 4.12 9.91 -10.34
N THR A 72 5.09 9.01 -10.16
CA THR A 72 6.50 9.25 -10.47
C THR A 72 7.08 7.98 -11.07
N GLU A 73 8.24 8.10 -11.73
CA GLU A 73 8.98 6.92 -12.18
C GLU A 73 9.35 6.03 -11.00
N GLN A 74 9.75 6.65 -9.89
CA GLN A 74 10.19 5.93 -8.71
C GLN A 74 9.09 5.07 -8.10
N ASN A 75 7.86 5.58 -8.01
CA ASN A 75 6.77 4.84 -7.38
C ASN A 75 5.99 3.94 -8.34
N GLY A 76 6.21 4.08 -9.64
CA GLY A 76 5.62 3.21 -10.64
C GLY A 76 4.10 3.31 -10.79
N LEU A 77 3.46 4.32 -10.21
CA LEU A 77 2.03 4.53 -10.35
C LEU A 77 1.72 5.07 -11.74
N SER A 78 0.59 4.66 -12.30
CA SER A 78 0.17 5.08 -13.64
C SER A 78 -0.61 6.40 -13.64
N LYS A 79 -1.09 6.83 -12.47
CA LYS A 79 -1.91 8.03 -12.33
C LYS A 79 -1.85 8.56 -10.91
N LYS A 80 -2.28 9.81 -10.73
CA LYS A 80 -2.45 10.43 -9.42
C LYS A 80 -3.40 9.56 -8.60
N SER A 81 -3.05 9.29 -7.36
CA SER A 81 -3.71 8.27 -6.54
C SER A 81 -3.88 8.72 -5.09
N ILE A 82 -4.59 7.90 -4.33
CA ILE A 82 -4.81 8.07 -2.90
C ILE A 82 -4.36 6.79 -2.19
N ALA A 83 -3.54 6.93 -1.17
CA ALA A 83 -3.28 5.85 -0.21
C ALA A 83 -4.37 5.91 0.87
N ASP A 84 -5.23 4.90 0.93
CA ASP A 84 -6.35 4.84 1.88
C ASP A 84 -5.89 4.14 3.15
N CYS A 85 -5.37 4.91 4.09
CA CYS A 85 -4.75 4.35 5.30
C CYS A 85 -5.77 3.72 6.25
N LEU A 86 -7.05 4.12 6.21
CA LEU A 86 -8.09 3.46 6.99
C LEU A 86 -8.27 2.00 6.56
N GLN A 87 -8.00 1.68 5.31
CA GLN A 87 -8.12 0.33 4.76
C GLN A 87 -6.85 -0.51 4.92
N THR A 88 -5.90 -0.06 5.76
CA THR A 88 -4.69 -0.87 6.01
C THR A 88 -5.09 -2.27 6.45
N ARG A 89 -4.39 -3.27 5.90
CA ARG A 89 -4.77 -4.67 6.13
C ARG A 89 -3.56 -5.59 6.01
N PRO A 90 -3.63 -6.77 6.69
CA PRO A 90 -2.63 -7.80 6.49
C PRO A 90 -2.87 -8.54 5.16
N VAL A 91 -1.78 -8.92 4.51
CA VAL A 91 -1.83 -9.79 3.32
C VAL A 91 -0.70 -10.81 3.42
N ASP A 92 -0.98 -12.03 3.01
CA ASP A 92 0.07 -13.02 2.77
C ASP A 92 0.66 -12.73 1.40
N TYR A 93 1.86 -12.13 1.36
CA TYR A 93 2.43 -11.69 0.09
C TYR A 93 2.78 -12.85 -0.83
N THR A 94 3.01 -14.04 -0.31
CA THR A 94 3.33 -15.21 -1.14
C THR A 94 2.15 -15.67 -1.98
N ASN A 95 0.93 -15.38 -1.53
CA ASN A 95 -0.30 -15.74 -2.24
C ASN A 95 -0.94 -14.59 -2.99
N ARG A 96 -0.70 -13.34 -2.56
CA ARG A 96 -1.41 -12.18 -3.09
C ARG A 96 -0.56 -11.25 -3.94
N PHE A 97 0.76 -11.39 -3.95
CA PHE A 97 1.64 -10.56 -4.76
C PHE A 97 1.38 -10.79 -6.24
N VAL A 98 1.27 -9.72 -7.02
CA VAL A 98 1.08 -9.76 -8.48
C VAL A 98 2.27 -9.15 -9.20
N LYS A 99 2.66 -7.92 -8.84
CA LYS A 99 3.66 -7.18 -9.61
C LYS A 99 4.30 -6.09 -8.77
N TYR A 100 5.63 -5.99 -8.82
CA TYR A 100 6.36 -4.88 -8.22
C TYR A 100 6.17 -3.60 -9.06
N ARG A 101 6.01 -2.46 -8.41
CA ARG A 101 5.91 -1.16 -9.08
C ARG A 101 7.05 -0.22 -8.77
N GLY A 102 7.45 -0.09 -7.52
CA GLY A 102 8.47 0.86 -7.12
C GLY A 102 8.42 1.14 -5.64
N LYS A 103 8.74 2.37 -5.27
CA LYS A 103 8.66 2.77 -3.86
C LYS A 103 8.28 4.23 -3.70
N ILE A 104 7.68 4.52 -2.57
CA ILE A 104 7.28 5.87 -2.16
C ILE A 104 8.50 6.61 -1.62
N ASP A 105 8.55 7.93 -1.77
CA ASP A 105 9.62 8.74 -1.19
C ASP A 105 9.43 8.89 0.32
N ASN A 106 10.52 9.26 1.02
CA ASN A 106 10.51 9.35 2.47
C ASN A 106 9.53 10.39 3.01
N LYS A 107 9.41 11.53 2.34
CA LYS A 107 8.50 12.60 2.77
C LYS A 107 7.05 12.16 2.71
N THR A 108 6.67 11.48 1.63
CA THR A 108 5.31 10.94 1.47
C THR A 108 5.08 9.78 2.43
N MET A 109 6.10 8.95 2.69
CA MET A 109 5.99 7.86 3.65
C MET A 109 5.71 8.39 5.07
N GLN A 110 6.31 9.51 5.44
CA GLN A 110 6.01 10.15 6.73
C GLN A 110 4.54 10.57 6.83
N LYS A 111 3.95 11.03 5.72
CA LYS A 111 2.52 11.36 5.70
C LYS A 111 1.65 10.11 5.89
N VAL A 112 2.04 9.01 5.27
CA VAL A 112 1.35 7.72 5.45
C VAL A 112 1.45 7.29 6.92
N ASP A 113 2.62 7.41 7.54
CA ASP A 113 2.82 7.07 8.95
C ASP A 113 1.91 7.88 9.87
N ARG A 114 1.81 9.18 9.63
CA ARG A 114 0.92 10.05 10.42
C ARG A 114 -0.55 9.66 10.25
N ALA A 115 -0.95 9.34 9.01
CA ALA A 115 -2.33 8.91 8.73
C ALA A 115 -2.64 7.60 9.44
N ILE A 116 -1.72 6.64 9.45
CA ILE A 116 -1.86 5.37 10.16
C ILE A 116 -2.00 5.62 11.66
N ALA A 117 -1.20 6.52 12.23
CA ALA A 117 -1.32 6.87 13.63
C ALA A 117 -2.71 7.42 13.96
N ILE A 118 -3.26 8.26 13.08
CA ILE A 118 -4.62 8.78 13.24
C ILE A 118 -5.64 7.64 13.19
N VAL A 119 -5.49 6.69 12.25
CA VAL A 119 -6.41 5.54 12.12
C VAL A 119 -6.49 4.76 13.43
N PHE A 120 -5.37 4.57 14.12
CA PHE A 120 -5.31 3.78 15.36
C PHE A 120 -5.39 4.62 16.63
N GLY A 121 -5.42 5.93 16.53
CA GLY A 121 -5.51 6.82 17.69
C GLY A 121 -4.24 6.89 18.54
N ILE A 122 -3.09 6.73 17.91
CA ILE A 122 -1.80 6.77 18.61
C ILE A 122 -0.91 7.91 18.18
#